data_287d4827b81fe94982fa9c102e0e9d07
#
_entry.id   287d4827b81fe94982fa9c102e0e9d07
#
_cell.length_a   1.000
_cell.length_b   1.000
_cell.length_c   1.000
_cell.angle_alpha   90.00
_cell.angle_beta   90.00
_cell.angle_gamma   90.00
#
_symmetry.space_group_name_H-M   'P 1'
#
loop_
_entity.id
_entity.type
_entity.pdbx_description
1 polymer ?
#
loop_
_entity_poly.entity_id
_entity_poly.type
_entity_poly.pdbx_seq_one_letter_code
_entity_poly.pdbx_strand_id
1 'polypeptide(L)'
;MSKKFILVSPKNRTVYNFRGDLIAEIKRKGYEVIVTGPNTDNLEQIKTLGVRFYEIPMNKTGINIFSDIKYLLALRKLFKEERPDAMLGYTVKPVIYGAIAAKMARVANINSMITGVGYLFVSKTMKARILRALARILYIIC
;
A
#
# COMPACT_ATOMS: atom_id res chain seq x y z
N MET A 1 1.75 0.91 24.77
CA MET A 1 1.59 1.47 23.40
C MET A 1 0.93 0.43 22.52
N SER A 2 -0.11 0.80 21.80
CA SER A 2 -0.72 -0.08 20.81
C SER A 2 0.21 -0.24 19.61
N LYS A 3 0.28 -1.44 19.06
CA LYS A 3 0.97 -1.71 17.80
C LYS A 3 0.20 -1.06 16.65
N LYS A 4 0.91 -0.57 15.66
CA LYS A 4 0.31 0.08 14.49
C LYS A 4 0.53 -0.74 13.23
N PHE A 5 -0.50 -0.84 12.42
CA PHE A 5 -0.48 -1.50 11.12
C PHE A 5 -0.96 -0.52 10.04
N ILE A 6 -0.18 -0.37 8.97
CA ILE A 6 -0.58 0.49 7.85
C ILE A 6 -0.91 -0.38 6.63
N LEU A 7 -2.13 -0.23 6.13
CA LEU A 7 -2.60 -0.83 4.89
C LEU A 7 -2.50 0.20 3.76
N VAL A 8 -1.65 -0.06 2.78
CA VAL A 8 -1.45 0.81 1.63
C VAL A 8 -2.32 0.36 0.48
N SER A 9 -3.35 1.14 0.17
CA SER A 9 -4.41 0.79 -0.77
C SER A 9 -4.30 1.58 -2.08
N PRO A 10 -4.58 0.94 -3.23
CA PRO A 10 -4.66 1.62 -4.52
C PRO A 10 -6.03 2.26 -4.77
N LYS A 11 -7.06 1.83 -4.06
CA LYS A 11 -8.45 2.26 -4.28
C LYS A 11 -9.31 2.00 -3.05
N ASN A 12 -9.96 3.03 -2.55
CA ASN A 12 -10.76 2.98 -1.33
C ASN A 12 -11.84 1.90 -1.33
N ARG A 13 -12.53 1.73 -2.46
CA ARG A 13 -13.57 0.71 -2.61
C ARG A 13 -13.05 -0.71 -2.35
N THR A 14 -11.80 -0.99 -2.70
CA THR A 14 -11.22 -2.32 -2.48
C THR A 14 -10.93 -2.60 -1.00
N VAL A 15 -10.68 -1.56 -0.23
CA VAL A 15 -10.53 -1.69 1.23
C VAL A 15 -11.83 -2.17 1.85
N TYR A 16 -12.90 -1.48 1.58
CA TYR A 16 -14.20 -1.81 2.14
C TYR A 16 -14.71 -3.19 1.65
N ASN A 17 -14.66 -3.44 0.34
CA ASN A 17 -15.25 -4.65 -0.24
C ASN A 17 -14.45 -5.92 0.04
N PHE A 18 -13.12 -5.84 0.14
CA PHE A 18 -12.26 -7.03 0.14
C PHE A 18 -11.29 -7.12 1.33
N ARG A 19 -11.14 -6.08 2.11
CA ARG A 19 -10.18 -6.05 3.23
C ARG A 19 -10.81 -5.84 4.60
N GLY A 20 -12.13 -5.73 4.66
CA GLY A 20 -12.83 -5.51 5.92
C GLY A 20 -12.56 -6.59 6.95
N ASP A 21 -12.64 -7.85 6.56
CA ASP A 21 -12.38 -8.99 7.46
C ASP A 21 -10.92 -9.05 7.90
N LEU A 22 -9.99 -8.78 7.00
CA LEU A 22 -8.57 -8.69 7.34
C LEU A 22 -8.30 -7.58 8.36
N ILE A 23 -8.88 -6.41 8.15
CA ILE A 23 -8.75 -5.28 9.08
C ILE A 23 -9.33 -5.63 10.44
N ALA A 24 -10.50 -6.25 10.48
CA ALA A 24 -11.14 -6.68 11.72
C ALA A 24 -10.25 -7.66 12.49
N GLU A 25 -9.63 -8.62 11.81
CA GLU A 25 -8.74 -9.59 12.44
C GLU A 25 -7.45 -8.95 12.96
N ILE A 26 -6.87 -8.02 12.22
CA ILE A 26 -5.68 -7.28 12.64
C ILE A 26 -6.00 -6.44 13.89
N LYS A 27 -7.14 -5.78 13.91
CA LYS A 27 -7.62 -5.04 15.10
C LYS A 27 -7.83 -5.96 16.29
N ARG A 28 -8.42 -7.13 16.07
CA ARG A 28 -8.63 -8.13 17.11
C ARG A 28 -7.32 -8.58 17.77
N LYS A 29 -6.22 -8.56 17.00
CA LYS A 29 -4.87 -8.86 17.51
C LYS A 29 -4.20 -7.69 18.24
N GLY A 30 -4.91 -6.58 18.45
CA GLY A 30 -4.43 -5.44 19.24
C GLY A 30 -3.74 -4.35 18.42
N TYR A 31 -3.83 -4.36 17.10
CA TYR A 31 -3.28 -3.33 16.27
C TYR A 31 -4.25 -2.17 16.05
N GLU A 32 -3.72 -0.95 16.10
CA GLU A 32 -4.36 0.21 15.50
C GLU A 32 -4.11 0.16 13.98
N VAL A 33 -5.18 0.17 13.19
CA VAL A 33 -5.08 0.09 11.73
C VAL A 33 -5.21 1.47 11.12
N ILE A 34 -4.27 1.79 10.25
CA ILE A 34 -4.26 3.00 9.42
C ILE A 34 -4.36 2.56 7.98
N VAL A 35 -5.24 3.21 7.21
CA VAL A 35 -5.43 2.93 5.79
C VAL A 35 -5.03 4.14 4.98
N THR A 36 -4.28 3.95 3.89
CA THR A 36 -4.04 5.00 2.91
C THR A 36 -4.88 4.76 1.66
N GLY A 37 -5.33 5.82 1.04
CA GLY A 37 -6.04 5.76 -0.23
C GLY A 37 -5.75 6.97 -1.11
N PRO A 38 -6.01 6.88 -2.42
CA PRO A 38 -5.61 7.91 -3.38
C PRO A 38 -6.53 9.15 -3.38
N ASN A 39 -7.68 9.06 -2.75
CA ASN A 39 -8.69 10.12 -2.68
C ASN A 39 -9.61 9.89 -1.49
N THR A 40 -10.70 10.66 -1.40
CA THR A 40 -11.69 10.55 -0.32
C THR A 40 -12.97 9.81 -0.72
N ASP A 41 -12.98 9.13 -1.87
CA ASP A 41 -14.12 8.32 -2.28
C ASP A 41 -14.36 7.19 -1.27
N ASN A 42 -15.61 6.92 -0.97
CA ASN A 42 -16.02 5.88 -0.01
C ASN A 42 -15.41 6.05 1.40
N LEU A 43 -15.04 7.26 1.78
CA LEU A 43 -14.41 7.54 3.07
C LEU A 43 -15.31 7.15 4.25
N GLU A 44 -16.62 7.40 4.13
CA GLU A 44 -17.58 7.04 5.18
C GLU A 44 -17.63 5.52 5.42
N GLN A 45 -17.59 4.73 4.33
CA GLN A 45 -17.55 3.27 4.44
C GLN A 45 -16.24 2.79 5.09
N ILE A 46 -15.11 3.42 4.75
CA ILE A 46 -13.82 3.10 5.38
C ILE A 46 -13.83 3.44 6.87
N LYS A 47 -14.42 4.56 7.24
CA LYS A 47 -14.55 4.96 8.66
C LYS A 47 -15.36 3.96 9.48
N THR A 48 -16.36 3.29 8.88
CA THR A 48 -17.13 2.25 9.57
C THR A 48 -16.27 1.06 10.02
N LEU A 49 -15.11 0.86 9.42
CA LEU A 49 -14.17 -0.20 9.80
C LEU A 49 -13.39 0.14 11.09
N GLY A 50 -13.55 1.36 11.63
CA GLY A 50 -12.85 1.80 12.83
C GLY A 50 -11.35 1.99 12.60
N VAL A 51 -10.97 2.51 11.46
CA VAL A 51 -9.58 2.78 11.07
C VAL A 51 -9.32 4.28 10.93
N ARG A 52 -8.06 4.68 11.05
CA ARG A 52 -7.62 6.01 10.65
C ARG A 52 -7.33 6.00 9.15
N PHE A 53 -7.60 7.10 8.48
CA PHE A 53 -7.43 7.22 7.03
C PHE A 53 -6.51 8.38 6.69
N TYR A 54 -5.59 8.14 5.76
CA TYR A 54 -4.74 9.16 5.16
C TYR A 54 -4.90 9.17 3.64
N GLU A 55 -5.23 10.32 3.10
CA GLU A 55 -5.24 10.51 1.66
C GLU A 55 -3.82 10.74 1.16
N ILE A 56 -3.37 9.86 0.27
CA ILE A 56 -2.09 9.99 -0.43
C ILE A 56 -2.36 9.82 -1.91
N PRO A 57 -2.38 10.92 -2.68
CA PRO A 57 -2.67 10.88 -4.10
C PRO A 57 -1.73 9.96 -4.86
N MET A 58 -2.30 9.13 -5.73
CA MET A 58 -1.58 8.18 -6.55
C MET A 58 -2.15 8.18 -7.96
N ASN A 59 -1.28 8.22 -8.96
CA ASN A 59 -1.69 8.02 -10.34
C ASN A 59 -1.84 6.53 -10.63
N LYS A 60 -3.05 6.10 -10.96
CA LYS A 60 -3.39 4.67 -11.14
C LYS A 60 -2.85 4.09 -12.45
N THR A 61 -2.74 4.90 -13.47
CA THR A 61 -2.40 4.46 -14.83
C THR A 61 -1.09 5.06 -15.30
N GLY A 62 -0.26 4.21 -15.89
CA GLY A 62 0.99 4.64 -16.48
C GLY A 62 2.11 4.93 -15.48
N ILE A 63 3.25 5.30 -16.03
CA ILE A 63 4.43 5.68 -15.28
C ILE A 63 4.57 7.21 -15.37
N ASN A 64 4.32 7.89 -14.28
CA ASN A 64 4.61 9.31 -14.13
C ASN A 64 5.63 9.47 -13.00
N ILE A 65 6.89 9.66 -13.36
CA ILE A 65 8.01 9.70 -12.42
C ILE A 65 7.79 10.74 -11.32
N PHE A 66 7.34 11.94 -11.66
CA PHE A 66 7.11 13.00 -10.66
C PHE A 66 5.99 12.64 -9.67
N SER A 67 4.87 12.14 -10.19
CA SER A 67 3.73 11.70 -9.37
C SER A 67 4.13 10.51 -8.50
N ASP A 68 4.87 9.58 -9.03
CA ASP A 68 5.30 8.38 -8.32
C ASP A 68 6.33 8.69 -7.23
N ILE A 69 7.25 9.63 -7.46
CA ILE A 69 8.17 10.11 -6.43
C ILE A 69 7.42 10.84 -5.31
N LYS A 70 6.45 11.68 -5.64
CA LYS A 70 5.61 12.32 -4.63
C LYS A 70 4.87 11.31 -3.76
N TYR A 71 4.32 10.27 -4.39
CA TYR A 71 3.66 9.17 -3.70
C TYR A 71 4.62 8.44 -2.76
N LEU A 72 5.80 8.08 -3.23
CA LEU A 72 6.85 7.45 -2.43
C LEU A 72 7.23 8.29 -1.21
N LEU A 73 7.48 9.59 -1.41
CA LEU A 73 7.89 10.49 -0.34
C LEU A 73 6.77 10.71 0.68
N ALA A 74 5.52 10.78 0.24
CA ALA A 74 4.36 10.89 1.12
C ALA A 74 4.19 9.65 1.99
N LEU A 75 4.35 8.45 1.41
CA LEU A 75 4.34 7.20 2.16
C LEU A 75 5.49 7.13 3.17
N ARG A 76 6.69 7.50 2.75
CA ARG A 76 7.85 7.55 3.64
C ARG A 76 7.63 8.49 4.83
N LYS A 77 7.07 9.67 4.57
CA LYS A 77 6.72 10.63 5.61
C LYS A 77 5.74 10.03 6.61
N LEU A 78 4.65 9.44 6.11
CA LEU A 78 3.65 8.77 6.95
C LEU A 78 4.27 7.67 7.81
N PHE A 79 5.10 6.80 7.22
CA PHE A 79 5.75 5.73 7.98
C PHE A 79 6.72 6.26 9.04
N LYS A 80 7.40 7.37 8.78
CA LYS A 80 8.28 8.01 9.78
C LYS A 80 7.50 8.64 10.93
N GLU A 81 6.38 9.27 10.63
CA GLU A 81 5.52 9.91 11.63
C GLU A 81 4.78 8.90 12.49
N GLU A 82 4.16 7.91 11.86
CA GLU A 82 3.35 6.91 12.55
C GLU A 82 4.17 5.78 13.19
N ARG A 83 5.35 5.48 12.67
CA ARG A 83 6.22 4.39 13.13
C ARG A 83 5.49 3.06 13.27
N PRO A 84 4.89 2.53 12.21
CA PRO A 84 4.13 1.30 12.30
C PRO A 84 5.03 0.10 12.58
N ASP A 85 4.48 -0.89 13.25
CA ASP A 85 5.14 -2.18 13.48
C ASP A 85 5.10 -3.07 12.24
N ALA A 86 4.06 -2.89 11.42
CA ALA A 86 3.90 -3.63 10.19
C ALA A 86 3.16 -2.81 9.13
N MET A 87 3.40 -3.14 7.87
CA MET A 87 2.63 -2.61 6.75
C MET A 87 2.29 -3.71 5.76
N LEU A 88 1.21 -3.50 5.01
CA LEU A 88 0.81 -4.33 3.87
C LEU A 88 0.43 -3.43 2.70
N GLY A 89 1.13 -3.57 1.59
CA GLY A 89 0.71 -2.99 0.31
C GLY A 89 0.10 -4.05 -0.59
N TYR A 90 -0.91 -3.71 -1.36
CA TYR A 90 -1.48 -4.60 -2.35
C TYR A 90 -1.68 -3.89 -3.69
N THR A 91 -1.63 -4.64 -4.77
CA THR A 91 -1.48 -4.20 -6.17
C THR A 91 -0.12 -3.55 -6.44
N VAL A 92 0.16 -3.26 -7.71
CA VAL A 92 1.54 -2.97 -8.19
C VAL A 92 2.18 -1.76 -7.51
N LYS A 93 1.58 -0.58 -7.62
CA LYS A 93 2.18 0.65 -7.07
C LYS A 93 2.27 0.67 -5.56
N PRO A 94 1.21 0.33 -4.79
CA PRO A 94 1.33 0.21 -3.34
C PRO A 94 2.37 -0.81 -2.88
N VAL A 95 2.52 -1.94 -3.57
CA VAL A 95 3.56 -2.92 -3.26
C VAL A 95 4.95 -2.33 -3.47
N ILE A 96 5.20 -1.76 -4.64
CA ILE A 96 6.52 -1.22 -5.00
C ILE A 96 6.89 -0.04 -4.10
N TYR A 97 6.10 1.02 -4.15
CA TYR A 97 6.42 2.27 -3.44
C TYR A 97 6.20 2.13 -1.93
N GLY A 98 5.22 1.34 -1.51
CA GLY A 98 4.99 1.04 -0.11
C GLY A 98 6.16 0.30 0.52
N ALA A 99 6.67 -0.73 -0.13
CA ALA A 99 7.82 -1.50 0.37
C ALA A 99 9.09 -0.65 0.42
N ILE A 100 9.37 0.13 -0.63
CA ILE A 100 10.54 1.03 -0.66
C ILE A 100 10.44 2.09 0.45
N ALA A 101 9.30 2.75 0.57
CA ALA A 101 9.07 3.76 1.59
C ALA A 101 9.19 3.20 3.01
N ALA A 102 8.62 2.03 3.23
CA ALA A 102 8.68 1.32 4.52
C ALA A 102 10.12 0.95 4.88
N LYS A 103 10.89 0.47 3.91
CA LYS A 103 12.30 0.17 4.10
C LYS A 103 13.13 1.42 4.43
N MET A 104 12.90 2.51 3.71
CA MET A 104 13.53 3.80 3.99
C MET A 104 13.17 4.34 5.37
N ALA A 105 11.98 4.06 5.86
CA ALA A 105 11.50 4.46 7.18
C ALA A 105 11.82 3.44 8.29
N ARG A 106 12.47 2.33 7.94
CA ARG A 106 12.87 1.25 8.87
C ARG A 106 11.68 0.57 9.55
N VAL A 107 10.59 0.34 8.81
CA VAL A 107 9.47 -0.47 9.29
C VAL A 107 9.93 -1.92 9.45
N ALA A 108 9.61 -2.53 10.58
CA ALA A 108 10.12 -3.85 10.94
C ALA A 108 9.52 -4.98 10.07
N ASN A 109 8.23 -4.92 9.80
CA ASN A 109 7.53 -5.96 9.07
C ASN A 109 6.89 -5.38 7.80
N ILE A 110 7.47 -5.70 6.67
CA ILE A 110 7.05 -5.22 5.35
C ILE A 110 6.39 -6.38 4.61
N ASN A 111 5.11 -6.25 4.30
CA ASN A 111 4.34 -7.28 3.62
C ASN A 111 3.79 -6.75 2.31
N SER A 112 3.70 -7.63 1.32
CA SER A 112 3.19 -7.33 0.00
C SER A 112 2.21 -8.39 -0.45
N MET A 113 1.06 -7.97 -0.96
CA MET A 113 0.04 -8.87 -1.48
C MET A 113 -0.16 -8.62 -2.97
N ILE A 114 0.11 -9.62 -3.77
CA ILE A 114 -0.12 -9.55 -5.22
C ILE A 114 -1.50 -10.11 -5.50
N THR A 115 -2.41 -9.22 -5.86
CA THR A 115 -3.83 -9.54 -6.06
C THR A 115 -4.18 -9.95 -7.49
N GLY A 116 -3.21 -9.88 -8.39
CA GLY A 116 -3.38 -10.34 -9.77
C GLY A 116 -2.10 -10.15 -10.56
N VAL A 117 -1.74 -11.17 -11.28
CA VAL A 117 -0.54 -11.17 -12.13
C VAL A 117 -0.88 -10.99 -13.62
N GLY A 118 -2.18 -10.99 -13.96
CA GLY A 118 -2.66 -11.11 -15.34
C GLY A 118 -2.06 -10.13 -16.33
N TYR A 119 -2.17 -8.84 -16.07
CA TYR A 119 -1.72 -7.83 -17.04
C TYR A 119 -0.19 -7.74 -17.14
N LEU A 120 0.51 -7.82 -16.02
CA LEU A 120 1.97 -7.67 -15.98
C LEU A 120 2.71 -8.85 -16.61
N PHE A 121 2.13 -10.04 -16.53
CA PHE A 121 2.76 -11.26 -17.04
C PHE A 121 2.28 -11.64 -18.46
N VAL A 122 1.14 -11.14 -18.89
CA VAL A 122 0.57 -11.39 -20.22
C VAL A 122 0.99 -10.32 -21.23
N SER A 123 1.22 -9.10 -20.80
CA SER A 123 1.60 -8.02 -21.70
C SER A 123 3.07 -8.10 -22.12
N LYS A 124 3.31 -8.04 -23.45
CA LYS A 124 4.65 -8.03 -24.06
C LYS A 124 5.24 -6.61 -24.16
N THR A 125 4.60 -5.61 -23.58
CA THR A 125 5.08 -4.22 -23.66
C THR A 125 6.34 -3.98 -22.83
N MET A 126 7.14 -3.00 -23.25
CA MET A 126 8.34 -2.55 -22.53
C MET A 126 8.04 -2.16 -21.07
N LYS A 127 6.89 -1.50 -20.84
CA LYS A 127 6.42 -1.13 -19.50
C LYS A 127 6.21 -2.33 -18.59
N ALA A 128 5.63 -3.40 -19.13
CA ALA A 128 5.43 -4.66 -18.39
C ALA A 128 6.76 -5.35 -18.08
N ARG A 129 7.77 -5.23 -18.94
CA ARG A 129 9.12 -5.75 -18.69
C ARG A 129 9.81 -5.04 -17.53
N ILE A 130 9.75 -3.70 -17.51
CA ILE A 130 10.31 -2.88 -16.44
C ILE A 130 9.61 -3.18 -15.11
N LEU A 131 8.29 -3.26 -15.11
CA LEU A 131 7.50 -3.58 -13.91
C LEU A 131 7.79 -5.01 -13.40
N ARG A 132 7.99 -5.98 -14.29
CA ARG A 132 8.42 -7.33 -13.90
C ARG A 132 9.81 -7.35 -13.29
N ALA A 133 10.74 -6.59 -13.87
CA ALA A 133 12.09 -6.47 -13.32
C ALA A 133 12.08 -5.82 -11.94
N LEU A 134 11.31 -4.74 -11.77
CA LEU A 134 11.12 -4.08 -10.47
C LEU A 134 10.44 -5.01 -9.46
N ALA A 135 9.41 -5.73 -9.86
CA ALA A 135 8.76 -6.72 -9.00
C ALA A 135 9.73 -7.82 -8.55
N ARG A 136 10.57 -8.33 -9.44
CA ARG A 136 11.61 -9.31 -9.09
C ARG A 136 12.61 -8.75 -8.07
N ILE A 137 13.08 -7.52 -8.28
CA ILE A 137 13.99 -6.87 -7.35
C ILE A 137 13.34 -6.71 -5.97
N LEU A 138 12.08 -6.34 -5.93
CA LEU A 138 11.33 -6.19 -4.69
C LEU A 138 11.11 -7.51 -3.95
N TYR A 139 10.87 -8.61 -4.68
CA TYR A 139 10.78 -9.93 -4.08
C TYR A 139 12.08 -10.38 -3.43
N ILE A 140 13.22 -9.91 -3.93
CA ILE A 140 14.53 -10.22 -3.35
C ILE A 140 14.81 -9.34 -2.11
N ILE A 141 14.19 -8.15 -2.05
CA ILE A 141 14.41 -7.17 -0.98
C ILE A 141 13.41 -7.35 0.18
N CYS A 142 12.23 -7.92 -0.07
CA CYS A 142 11.24 -8.27 0.95
C CYS A 142 11.44 -9.69 1.43
#